data_a1a8f1bfa6503db81fcfa96d8fe533c8
#
_entry.id   a1a8f1bfa6503db81fcfa96d8fe533c8
#
_cell.length_a   1.000
_cell.length_b   1.000
_cell.length_c   1.000
_cell.angle_alpha   90.00
_cell.angle_beta   90.00
_cell.angle_gamma   90.00
#
_symmetry.space_group_name_H-M   'P 1'
#
loop_
_entity.id
_entity.type
_entity.pdbx_description
1 polymer ?
#
loop_
_entity_poly.entity_id
_entity_poly.type
_entity_poly.pdbx_seq_one_letter_code
_entity_poly.pdbx_strand_id
1 'polypeptide(L)'
;MLFRSIFESFFGGGGFGRRTSGGVRQGANLRYEMEIPFKDAVYGTKAEIQYSHNEACETCRGSGASDGGGKKTCPVCRGSGQVRHSQGFFSVATTCHSCRGEGYVIEKPCSTCNGTGTHKKRQKIMVTIPAGTENGKRVVIPKQGDAGPNGGPPGDLYVFIRIKPHEYFERQAYDLYCAVPISVSQAALGADIHVTTLDNKTIKVKIPAGTQSGKLLRIRDAGVPSGSQKGSMYIKVLVQVPEKLSRRGKELLEELAKTEGQDDSPKPILLSRLAEN
;
A
#
# COMPACT_ATOMS: atom_id res chain seq x y z
N MET A 1 7.02 4.15 15.15
CA MET A 1 7.04 2.98 16.05
C MET A 1 7.36 1.74 15.24
N LEU A 2 8.50 1.12 15.52
CA LEU A 2 9.00 -0.06 14.80
C LEU A 2 8.39 -1.31 15.43
N PHE A 3 7.39 -1.90 14.80
CA PHE A 3 6.96 -3.26 15.15
C PHE A 3 7.86 -4.26 14.42
N ARG A 4 8.82 -4.77 15.13
CA ARG A 4 9.62 -5.93 14.74
C ARG A 4 8.71 -7.15 14.79
N SER A 5 8.49 -7.77 13.63
CA SER A 5 7.60 -8.92 13.46
C SER A 5 8.09 -10.12 14.28
N ILE A 6 7.31 -10.49 15.30
CA ILE A 6 7.48 -11.70 16.12
C ILE A 6 7.15 -12.99 15.32
N PHE A 7 6.71 -12.85 14.08
CA PHE A 7 6.17 -13.96 13.29
C PHE A 7 7.22 -14.88 12.65
N GLU A 8 8.47 -14.46 12.53
CA GLU A 8 9.53 -15.30 11.93
C GLU A 8 10.07 -16.40 12.86
N SER A 9 9.81 -16.29 14.16
CA SER A 9 10.33 -17.28 15.14
C SER A 9 9.47 -18.52 15.33
N PHE A 10 8.22 -18.54 14.87
CA PHE A 10 7.26 -19.61 15.23
C PHE A 10 6.96 -20.63 14.13
N PHE A 11 7.25 -20.35 12.86
CA PHE A 11 6.92 -21.24 11.73
C PHE A 11 8.12 -21.82 10.97
N GLY A 12 9.33 -21.66 11.47
CA GLY A 12 10.56 -22.21 10.89
C GLY A 12 11.05 -23.47 11.60
N GLY A 13 10.18 -24.33 12.06
CA GLY A 13 10.58 -25.59 12.68
C GLY A 13 10.85 -26.69 11.66
N GLY A 14 12.08 -27.20 11.61
CA GLY A 14 12.37 -28.47 10.95
C GLY A 14 13.44 -28.41 9.87
N GLY A 15 14.67 -28.22 10.25
CA GLY A 15 15.81 -28.49 9.38
C GLY A 15 17.10 -28.31 10.15
N PHE A 16 17.70 -29.37 10.64
CA PHE A 16 19.07 -29.38 11.16
C PHE A 16 20.05 -29.06 10.02
N GLY A 17 19.95 -27.85 9.43
CA GLY A 17 20.90 -27.31 8.50
C GLY A 17 22.07 -26.70 9.27
N ARG A 18 23.23 -27.29 9.15
CA ARG A 18 24.53 -26.78 9.58
C ARG A 18 24.68 -25.31 9.19
N ARG A 19 24.43 -24.39 10.13
CA ARG A 19 24.69 -22.96 9.93
C ARG A 19 26.20 -22.78 9.79
N THR A 20 26.67 -22.75 8.56
CA THR A 20 28.03 -22.29 8.25
C THR A 20 28.09 -20.82 8.60
N SER A 21 28.65 -20.52 9.79
CA SER A 21 28.94 -19.16 10.21
C SER A 21 30.02 -18.61 9.30
N GLY A 22 29.79 -17.45 8.68
CA GLY A 22 30.77 -16.74 7.89
C GLY A 22 30.58 -16.76 6.36
N GLY A 23 29.53 -17.41 5.85
CA GLY A 23 29.23 -17.43 4.40
C GLY A 23 28.67 -16.09 3.87
N VAL A 24 28.89 -15.87 2.57
CA VAL A 24 28.25 -14.79 1.82
C VAL A 24 26.75 -15.00 1.86
N ARG A 25 26.01 -14.03 2.37
CA ARG A 25 24.54 -14.06 2.47
C ARG A 25 23.95 -12.84 1.79
N GLN A 26 22.74 -12.98 1.28
CA GLN A 26 21.99 -11.83 0.78
C GLN A 26 21.68 -10.86 1.92
N GLY A 27 21.71 -9.57 1.60
CA GLY A 27 21.33 -8.49 2.51
C GLY A 27 19.85 -8.51 2.84
N ALA A 28 19.50 -7.74 3.87
CA ALA A 28 18.12 -7.64 4.29
C ALA A 28 17.27 -6.93 3.23
N ASN A 29 16.05 -7.42 3.07
CA ASN A 29 15.04 -6.72 2.27
C ASN A 29 14.50 -5.53 3.05
N LEU A 30 14.22 -4.44 2.34
CA LEU A 30 13.67 -3.24 2.92
C LEU A 30 12.18 -3.11 2.56
N ARG A 31 11.43 -2.56 3.49
CA ARG A 31 10.02 -2.21 3.32
C ARG A 31 9.87 -0.69 3.31
N TYR A 32 9.20 -0.19 2.29
CA TYR A 32 8.84 1.21 2.17
C TYR A 32 7.33 1.33 1.94
N GLU A 33 6.65 2.19 2.69
CA GLU A 33 5.24 2.47 2.49
C GLU A 33 5.13 3.81 1.76
N MET A 34 4.44 3.78 0.63
CA MET A 34 4.22 4.94 -0.22
C MET A 34 2.74 5.24 -0.33
N GLU A 35 2.36 6.44 0.02
CA GLU A 35 1.00 6.91 -0.11
C GLU A 35 0.85 7.73 -1.39
N ILE A 36 -0.17 7.38 -2.21
CA ILE A 36 -0.45 8.05 -3.47
C ILE A 36 -1.89 8.55 -3.53
N PRO A 37 -2.17 9.64 -4.28
CA PRO A 37 -3.53 10.07 -4.57
C PRO A 37 -4.33 9.00 -5.32
N PHE A 38 -5.64 8.97 -5.10
CA PHE A 38 -6.56 8.04 -5.78
C PHE A 38 -6.44 8.12 -7.31
N LYS A 39 -6.36 9.34 -7.85
CA LYS A 39 -6.20 9.59 -9.28
C LYS A 39 -4.95 8.92 -9.85
N ASP A 40 -3.83 8.99 -9.14
CA ASP A 40 -2.56 8.39 -9.55
C ASP A 40 -2.62 6.86 -9.54
N ALA A 41 -3.38 6.29 -8.62
CA ALA A 41 -3.63 4.84 -8.61
C ALA A 41 -4.48 4.39 -9.81
N VAL A 42 -5.44 5.22 -10.23
CA VAL A 42 -6.30 4.93 -11.38
C VAL A 42 -5.55 5.03 -12.71
N TYR A 43 -4.82 6.11 -12.93
CA TYR A 43 -4.19 6.38 -14.23
C TYR A 43 -2.73 5.93 -14.32
N GLY A 44 -2.13 5.55 -13.20
CA GLY A 44 -0.72 5.28 -13.09
C GLY A 44 0.12 6.55 -12.96
N THR A 45 1.27 6.43 -12.35
CA THR A 45 2.18 7.56 -12.14
C THR A 45 3.61 7.08 -11.97
N LYS A 46 4.54 8.02 -12.06
CA LYS A 46 5.94 7.82 -11.65
C LYS A 46 6.21 8.74 -10.47
N ALA A 47 6.68 8.19 -9.38
CA ALA A 47 6.95 8.96 -8.19
C ALA A 47 8.37 8.69 -7.68
N GLU A 48 9.04 9.76 -7.24
CA GLU A 48 10.34 9.66 -6.58
C GLU A 48 10.15 9.30 -5.12
N ILE A 49 10.87 8.29 -4.66
CA ILE A 49 10.96 7.98 -3.24
C ILE A 49 12.38 8.17 -2.76
N GLN A 50 12.52 8.58 -1.52
CA GLN A 50 13.80 8.69 -0.83
C GLN A 50 13.81 7.74 0.36
N TYR A 51 14.81 6.88 0.42
CA TYR A 51 14.98 5.92 1.49
C TYR A 51 16.44 5.79 1.88
N SER A 52 16.70 5.14 3.01
CA SER A 52 18.07 4.87 3.48
C SER A 52 18.29 3.38 3.53
N HIS A 53 19.44 2.93 3.04
CA HIS A 53 19.88 1.56 3.09
C HIS A 53 21.35 1.48 3.49
N ASN A 54 21.80 0.29 3.87
CA ASN A 54 23.18 0.01 4.09
C ASN A 54 23.83 -0.45 2.77
N GLU A 55 24.78 0.31 2.26
CA GLU A 55 25.54 -0.01 1.06
C GLU A 55 26.90 -0.64 1.45
N ALA A 56 27.43 -1.52 0.62
CA ALA A 56 28.76 -2.10 0.86
C ALA A 56 29.81 -0.99 0.86
N CYS A 57 30.67 -1.01 1.85
CA CYS A 57 31.76 -0.03 1.96
C CYS A 57 32.68 -0.15 0.74
N GLU A 58 32.85 0.93 0.01
CA GLU A 58 33.67 0.98 -1.19
C GLU A 58 35.14 0.63 -0.93
N THR A 59 35.68 1.10 0.21
CA THR A 59 37.07 0.89 0.59
C THR A 59 37.41 -0.58 0.86
N CYS A 60 36.55 -1.29 1.62
CA CYS A 60 36.80 -2.69 1.97
C CYS A 60 35.89 -3.68 1.23
N ARG A 61 35.04 -3.23 0.31
CA ARG A 61 34.13 -4.04 -0.51
C ARG A 61 33.28 -5.01 0.32
N GLY A 62 32.82 -4.54 1.49
CA GLY A 62 31.98 -5.35 2.37
C GLY A 62 32.73 -6.26 3.34
N SER A 63 34.06 -6.33 3.28
CA SER A 63 34.85 -7.21 4.15
C SER A 63 34.93 -6.71 5.60
N GLY A 64 34.84 -5.41 5.83
CA GLY A 64 35.06 -4.75 7.12
C GLY A 64 36.53 -4.62 7.50
N ALA A 65 37.45 -5.25 6.77
CA ALA A 65 38.88 -5.21 7.04
C ALA A 65 39.58 -4.15 6.18
N SER A 66 40.64 -3.51 6.72
CA SER A 66 41.50 -2.62 5.93
C SER A 66 42.38 -3.47 4.97
N ASP A 67 42.95 -2.81 3.95
CA ASP A 67 43.87 -3.47 3.03
C ASP A 67 45.00 -4.18 3.78
N GLY A 68 45.16 -5.49 3.49
CA GLY A 68 46.11 -6.37 4.20
C GLY A 68 45.64 -6.85 5.58
N GLY A 69 44.52 -6.40 6.08
CA GLY A 69 43.87 -6.87 7.31
C GLY A 69 42.88 -7.98 7.03
N GLY A 70 43.29 -9.23 7.16
CA GLY A 70 42.43 -10.38 6.97
C GLY A 70 41.41 -10.60 8.07
N LYS A 71 40.37 -11.36 7.79
CA LYS A 71 39.50 -11.98 8.80
C LYS A 71 40.21 -13.22 9.34
N LYS A 72 40.48 -13.28 10.63
CA LYS A 72 41.03 -14.46 11.29
C LYS A 72 39.95 -15.23 12.03
N THR A 73 40.01 -16.54 11.97
CA THR A 73 39.13 -17.41 12.75
C THR A 73 39.20 -17.02 14.23
N CYS A 74 38.06 -16.83 14.86
CA CYS A 74 38.02 -16.46 16.27
C CYS A 74 38.71 -17.53 17.14
N PRO A 75 39.72 -17.16 17.92
CA PRO A 75 40.47 -18.13 18.71
C PRO A 75 39.62 -18.75 19.84
N VAL A 76 38.60 -18.04 20.32
CA VAL A 76 37.76 -18.49 21.43
C VAL A 76 36.76 -19.56 20.99
N CYS A 77 36.03 -19.34 19.87
CA CYS A 77 35.04 -20.29 19.42
C CYS A 77 35.50 -21.13 18.22
N ARG A 78 36.69 -20.94 17.75
CA ARG A 78 37.27 -21.65 16.60
C ARG A 78 36.38 -21.67 15.36
N GLY A 79 35.72 -20.53 15.09
CA GLY A 79 34.86 -20.33 13.95
C GLY A 79 33.40 -20.70 14.17
N SER A 80 33.03 -21.32 15.30
CA SER A 80 31.64 -21.77 15.54
C SER A 80 30.66 -20.61 15.87
N GLY A 81 31.16 -19.43 16.24
CA GLY A 81 30.33 -18.30 16.68
C GLY A 81 29.73 -18.46 18.08
N GLN A 82 29.82 -19.65 18.66
CA GLN A 82 29.24 -19.99 19.96
C GLN A 82 30.26 -20.67 20.85
N VAL A 83 30.13 -20.50 22.16
CA VAL A 83 30.91 -21.18 23.19
C VAL A 83 29.96 -22.08 23.97
N ARG A 84 30.34 -23.34 24.14
CA ARG A 84 29.54 -24.31 24.91
C ARG A 84 30.10 -24.37 26.32
N HIS A 85 29.24 -24.14 27.28
CA HIS A 85 29.52 -24.35 28.70
C HIS A 85 28.80 -25.61 29.15
N SER A 86 29.56 -26.63 29.57
CA SER A 86 29.00 -27.86 30.12
C SER A 86 29.02 -27.76 31.65
N GLN A 87 27.85 -27.82 32.28
CA GLN A 87 27.71 -27.98 33.73
C GLN A 87 26.94 -29.27 34.00
N GLY A 88 27.67 -30.30 34.38
CA GLY A 88 27.10 -31.62 34.61
C GLY A 88 26.48 -32.23 33.34
N PHE A 89 25.22 -32.62 33.42
CA PHE A 89 24.50 -33.23 32.29
C PHE A 89 23.92 -32.21 31.27
N PHE A 90 24.05 -30.92 31.53
CA PHE A 90 23.52 -29.88 30.64
C PHE A 90 24.63 -29.15 29.90
N SER A 91 24.47 -28.98 28.59
CA SER A 91 25.35 -28.18 27.74
C SER A 91 24.55 -26.98 27.20
N VAL A 92 24.98 -25.77 27.62
CA VAL A 92 24.38 -24.52 27.15
C VAL A 92 25.32 -23.87 26.15
N ALA A 93 24.81 -23.58 24.95
CA ALA A 93 25.54 -22.83 23.94
C ALA A 93 25.22 -21.34 24.07
N THR A 94 26.25 -20.53 24.32
CA THR A 94 26.13 -19.07 24.39
C THR A 94 26.87 -18.42 23.24
N THR A 95 26.38 -17.24 22.78
CA THR A 95 27.09 -16.47 21.75
C THR A 95 28.50 -16.12 22.18
N CYS A 96 29.49 -16.36 21.34
CA CYS A 96 30.89 -16.06 21.64
C CYS A 96 31.05 -14.58 21.89
N HIS A 97 31.54 -14.21 23.08
CA HIS A 97 31.77 -12.82 23.50
C HIS A 97 32.86 -12.12 22.66
N SER A 98 33.85 -12.86 22.16
CA SER A 98 34.99 -12.30 21.42
C SER A 98 34.59 -11.90 19.98
N CYS A 99 33.84 -12.75 19.25
CA CYS A 99 33.42 -12.48 17.88
C CYS A 99 31.95 -12.13 17.77
N ARG A 100 31.20 -12.06 18.85
CA ARG A 100 29.76 -11.73 18.89
C ARG A 100 28.89 -12.57 17.93
N GLY A 101 29.31 -13.83 17.73
CA GLY A 101 28.57 -14.75 16.87
C GLY A 101 29.10 -14.85 15.44
N GLU A 102 30.00 -13.99 15.00
CA GLU A 102 30.53 -13.94 13.65
C GLU A 102 31.45 -15.11 13.30
N GLY A 103 32.11 -15.73 14.29
CA GLY A 103 33.05 -16.81 14.09
C GLY A 103 34.45 -16.35 13.66
N TYR A 104 34.65 -15.09 13.35
CA TYR A 104 35.94 -14.48 12.99
C TYR A 104 36.14 -13.14 13.71
N VAL A 105 37.37 -12.67 13.77
CA VAL A 105 37.75 -11.36 14.26
C VAL A 105 38.54 -10.61 13.19
N ILE A 106 38.38 -9.30 13.13
CA ILE A 106 39.07 -8.41 12.19
C ILE A 106 40.23 -7.76 13.00
N GLU A 107 41.47 -8.05 12.61
CA GLU A 107 42.61 -7.46 13.30
C GLU A 107 42.79 -5.99 13.00
N LYS A 108 42.60 -5.60 11.75
CA LYS A 108 42.68 -4.20 11.30
C LYS A 108 41.35 -3.79 10.72
N PRO A 109 40.46 -3.14 11.48
CA PRO A 109 39.17 -2.69 10.94
C PRO A 109 39.37 -1.60 9.87
N CYS A 110 38.52 -1.62 8.87
CA CYS A 110 38.48 -0.58 7.83
C CYS A 110 38.13 0.77 8.49
N SER A 111 38.94 1.79 8.24
CA SER A 111 38.75 3.12 8.82
C SER A 111 37.46 3.81 8.34
N THR A 112 36.99 3.49 7.12
CA THR A 112 35.79 4.10 6.55
C THR A 112 34.51 3.57 7.17
N CYS A 113 34.41 2.27 7.46
CA CYS A 113 33.21 1.64 8.01
C CYS A 113 33.39 1.13 9.44
N ASN A 114 34.54 1.34 10.06
CA ASN A 114 34.88 0.88 11.44
C ASN A 114 34.60 -0.62 11.66
N GLY A 115 34.91 -1.43 10.65
CA GLY A 115 34.77 -2.88 10.72
C GLY A 115 33.41 -3.43 10.35
N THR A 116 32.39 -2.60 10.12
CA THR A 116 31.02 -3.07 9.77
C THR A 116 30.89 -3.62 8.36
N GLY A 117 31.78 -3.24 7.45
CA GLY A 117 31.71 -3.61 6.03
C GLY A 117 30.67 -2.83 5.23
N THR A 118 29.82 -2.02 5.88
CA THR A 118 28.76 -1.25 5.25
C THR A 118 28.70 0.19 5.78
N HIS A 119 28.09 1.08 5.02
CA HIS A 119 27.75 2.44 5.47
C HIS A 119 26.34 2.79 5.06
N LYS A 120 25.68 3.65 5.83
CA LYS A 120 24.32 4.10 5.57
C LYS A 120 24.33 5.14 4.46
N LYS A 121 23.54 4.90 3.40
CA LYS A 121 23.38 5.81 2.27
C LYS A 121 21.92 6.19 2.09
N ARG A 122 21.67 7.46 1.77
CA ARG A 122 20.36 7.91 1.32
C ARG A 122 20.32 7.87 -0.19
N GLN A 123 19.29 7.26 -0.74
CA GLN A 123 19.13 7.11 -2.18
C GLN A 123 17.74 7.58 -2.60
N LYS A 124 17.68 8.15 -3.82
CA LYS A 124 16.45 8.52 -4.50
C LYS A 124 16.25 7.63 -5.69
N ILE A 125 15.06 7.07 -5.85
CA ILE A 125 14.72 6.23 -7.00
C ILE A 125 13.33 6.58 -7.52
N MET A 126 13.14 6.40 -8.82
CA MET A 126 11.83 6.54 -9.46
C MET A 126 11.10 5.21 -9.44
N VAL A 127 9.92 5.20 -8.85
CA VAL A 127 9.02 4.04 -8.82
C VAL A 127 7.91 4.25 -9.83
N THR A 128 7.76 3.32 -10.77
CA THR A 128 6.65 3.33 -11.73
C THR A 128 5.48 2.57 -11.15
N ILE A 129 4.36 3.23 -11.02
CA ILE A 129 3.10 2.69 -10.52
C ILE A 129 2.18 2.51 -11.72
N PRO A 130 1.82 1.27 -12.09
CA PRO A 130 0.95 1.02 -13.23
C PRO A 130 -0.47 1.51 -12.97
N ALA A 131 -1.18 1.89 -14.05
CA ALA A 131 -2.60 2.22 -14.00
C ALA A 131 -3.41 1.06 -13.41
N GLY A 132 -4.46 1.39 -12.67
CA GLY A 132 -5.29 0.38 -12.03
C GLY A 132 -4.63 -0.30 -10.82
N THR A 133 -3.62 0.31 -10.23
CA THR A 133 -3.01 -0.22 -9.00
C THR A 133 -4.04 -0.28 -7.87
N GLU A 134 -4.05 -1.39 -7.14
CA GLU A 134 -4.92 -1.61 -5.99
C GLU A 134 -4.24 -1.20 -4.68
N ASN A 135 -5.05 -0.91 -3.66
CA ASN A 135 -4.53 -0.59 -2.34
C ASN A 135 -3.81 -1.80 -1.74
N GLY A 136 -2.63 -1.58 -1.15
CA GLY A 136 -1.79 -2.64 -0.61
C GLY A 136 -0.94 -3.39 -1.65
N LYS A 137 -1.02 -3.02 -2.94
CA LYS A 137 -0.18 -3.62 -3.97
C LYS A 137 1.30 -3.39 -3.65
N ARG A 138 2.10 -4.44 -3.86
CA ARG A 138 3.55 -4.45 -3.65
C ARG A 138 4.29 -4.32 -4.97
N VAL A 139 5.19 -3.35 -5.05
CA VAL A 139 6.18 -3.20 -6.13
C VAL A 139 7.53 -3.64 -5.59
N VAL A 140 8.21 -4.54 -6.28
CA VAL A 140 9.54 -5.05 -5.90
C VAL A 140 10.58 -4.38 -6.78
N ILE A 141 11.58 -3.79 -6.15
CA ILE A 141 12.71 -3.18 -6.83
C ILE A 141 13.96 -4.00 -6.44
N PRO A 142 14.47 -4.82 -7.36
CA PRO A 142 15.54 -5.74 -7.05
C PRO A 142 16.85 -5.02 -6.73
N LYS A 143 17.64 -5.60 -5.83
CA LYS A 143 18.97 -5.12 -5.43
C LYS A 143 18.99 -3.71 -4.81
N GLN A 144 17.86 -3.26 -4.27
CA GLN A 144 17.70 -1.96 -3.62
C GLN A 144 17.48 -2.07 -2.09
N GLY A 145 17.73 -3.24 -1.54
CA GLY A 145 17.76 -3.49 -0.09
C GLY A 145 19.13 -3.22 0.52
N ASP A 146 19.34 -3.69 1.75
CA ASP A 146 20.64 -3.61 2.43
C ASP A 146 21.68 -4.49 1.76
N ALA A 147 22.93 -4.08 1.78
CA ALA A 147 24.06 -4.88 1.36
C ALA A 147 24.17 -6.16 2.18
N GLY A 148 24.52 -7.24 1.52
CA GLY A 148 24.78 -8.51 2.18
C GLY A 148 26.10 -8.49 2.98
N PRO A 149 26.17 -9.22 4.09
CA PRO A 149 27.37 -9.34 4.88
C PRO A 149 28.47 -10.03 4.04
N ASN A 150 29.72 -9.66 4.31
CA ASN A 150 30.90 -10.23 3.64
C ASN A 150 30.91 -10.06 2.11
N GLY A 151 30.38 -8.95 1.59
CA GLY A 151 30.27 -8.70 0.16
C GLY A 151 29.18 -9.51 -0.53
N GLY A 152 28.18 -9.98 0.24
CA GLY A 152 27.01 -10.65 -0.28
C GLY A 152 26.13 -9.74 -1.15
N PRO A 153 25.28 -10.31 -2.01
CA PRO A 153 24.39 -9.53 -2.85
C PRO A 153 23.41 -8.74 -1.99
N PRO A 154 23.01 -7.54 -2.43
CA PRO A 154 22.02 -6.76 -1.71
C PRO A 154 20.64 -7.44 -1.71
N GLY A 155 19.82 -7.12 -0.73
CA GLY A 155 18.41 -7.45 -0.69
C GLY A 155 17.59 -6.65 -1.69
N ASP A 156 16.28 -6.77 -1.62
CA ASP A 156 15.33 -6.05 -2.47
C ASP A 156 14.59 -4.99 -1.66
N LEU A 157 14.10 -3.96 -2.35
CA LEU A 157 13.21 -2.97 -1.78
C LEU A 157 11.77 -3.29 -2.17
N TYR A 158 10.92 -3.48 -1.18
CA TYR A 158 9.48 -3.70 -1.32
C TYR A 158 8.74 -2.40 -1.04
N VAL A 159 8.15 -1.83 -2.07
CA VAL A 159 7.32 -0.62 -1.96
C VAL A 159 5.86 -1.05 -1.88
N PHE A 160 5.21 -0.77 -0.75
CA PHE A 160 3.79 -1.01 -0.52
C PHE A 160 3.01 0.26 -0.84
N ILE A 161 2.08 0.14 -1.75
CA ILE A 161 1.25 1.27 -2.20
C ILE A 161 0.05 1.41 -1.28
N ARG A 162 -0.12 2.58 -0.69
CA ARG A 162 -1.31 3.00 0.04
C ARG A 162 -2.04 4.07 -0.77
N ILE A 163 -3.31 3.86 -1.03
CA ILE A 163 -4.12 4.80 -1.82
C ILE A 163 -4.90 5.69 -0.86
N LYS A 164 -4.76 7.02 -1.01
CA LYS A 164 -5.61 7.98 -0.30
C LYS A 164 -7.05 7.83 -0.78
N PRO A 165 -8.04 7.75 0.13
CA PRO A 165 -9.43 7.80 -0.28
C PRO A 165 -9.71 9.10 -1.03
N HIS A 166 -10.59 9.03 -2.02
CA HIS A 166 -11.06 10.21 -2.74
C HIS A 166 -12.26 10.81 -2.02
N GLU A 167 -12.48 12.10 -2.16
CA GLU A 167 -13.57 12.81 -1.48
C GLU A 167 -14.95 12.28 -1.86
N TYR A 168 -15.15 11.91 -3.13
CA TYR A 168 -16.45 11.46 -3.65
C TYR A 168 -16.39 10.29 -4.63
N PHE A 169 -15.21 9.77 -4.99
CA PHE A 169 -15.11 8.58 -5.83
C PHE A 169 -14.70 7.36 -5.02
N GLU A 170 -15.40 6.27 -5.25
CA GLU A 170 -15.06 4.93 -4.80
C GLU A 170 -14.72 4.06 -6.00
N ARG A 171 -13.89 3.06 -5.80
CA ARG A 171 -13.50 2.12 -6.85
C ARG A 171 -13.88 0.70 -6.48
N GLN A 172 -14.51 0.00 -7.41
CA GLN A 172 -14.73 -1.43 -7.35
C GLN A 172 -14.20 -2.06 -8.63
N ALA A 173 -13.12 -2.84 -8.53
CA ALA A 173 -12.38 -3.40 -9.65
C ALA A 173 -11.97 -2.32 -10.68
N TYR A 174 -12.59 -2.27 -11.84
CA TYR A 174 -12.32 -1.29 -12.90
C TYR A 174 -13.37 -0.19 -12.98
N ASP A 175 -14.41 -0.25 -12.18
CA ASP A 175 -15.49 0.72 -12.19
C ASP A 175 -15.33 1.75 -11.08
N LEU A 176 -15.77 2.98 -11.37
CA LEU A 176 -15.82 4.09 -10.43
C LEU A 176 -17.26 4.35 -10.01
N TYR A 177 -17.46 4.67 -8.76
CA TYR A 177 -18.76 4.98 -8.17
C TYR A 177 -18.73 6.36 -7.52
N CYS A 178 -19.79 7.12 -7.71
CA CYS A 178 -20.02 8.35 -6.97
C CYS A 178 -21.51 8.55 -6.72
N ALA A 179 -21.87 9.31 -5.70
CA ALA A 179 -23.22 9.75 -5.44
C ALA A 179 -23.41 11.19 -5.92
N VAL A 180 -24.51 11.48 -6.61
CA VAL A 180 -24.83 12.83 -7.06
C VAL A 180 -26.19 13.24 -6.52
N PRO A 181 -26.24 14.30 -5.68
CA PRO A 181 -27.48 14.82 -5.18
C PRO A 181 -28.23 15.59 -6.27
N ILE A 182 -29.53 15.31 -6.41
CA ILE A 182 -30.46 16.04 -7.28
C ILE A 182 -31.71 16.45 -6.48
N SER A 183 -32.37 17.49 -6.92
CA SER A 183 -33.63 17.92 -6.28
C SER A 183 -34.80 17.01 -6.64
N VAL A 184 -35.85 17.04 -5.82
CA VAL A 184 -37.14 16.34 -6.09
C VAL A 184 -37.69 16.71 -7.46
N SER A 185 -37.66 17.99 -7.83
CA SER A 185 -38.12 18.49 -9.11
C SER A 185 -37.31 17.94 -10.30
N GLN A 186 -35.98 17.88 -10.16
CA GLN A 186 -35.12 17.27 -11.18
C GLN A 186 -35.37 15.77 -11.32
N ALA A 187 -35.64 15.08 -10.23
CA ALA A 187 -35.96 13.66 -10.24
C ALA A 187 -37.31 13.38 -10.90
N ALA A 188 -38.33 14.19 -10.60
CA ALA A 188 -39.68 14.04 -11.13
C ALA A 188 -39.78 14.41 -12.62
N LEU A 189 -39.26 15.59 -12.98
CA LEU A 189 -39.41 16.14 -14.33
C LEU A 189 -38.32 15.67 -15.31
N GLY A 190 -37.23 15.11 -14.78
CA GLY A 190 -36.02 14.89 -15.54
C GLY A 190 -35.17 16.17 -15.60
N ALA A 191 -33.88 16.00 -15.81
CA ALA A 191 -32.94 17.10 -15.93
C ALA A 191 -31.67 16.71 -16.68
N ASP A 192 -30.98 17.69 -17.21
CA ASP A 192 -29.61 17.55 -17.67
C ASP A 192 -28.69 18.12 -16.60
N ILE A 193 -27.84 17.28 -16.03
CA ILE A 193 -26.86 17.67 -15.01
C ILE A 193 -25.44 17.59 -15.55
N HIS A 194 -24.55 18.31 -14.94
CA HIS A 194 -23.12 18.28 -15.26
C HIS A 194 -22.35 17.63 -14.11
N VAL A 195 -21.63 16.56 -14.44
CA VAL A 195 -20.84 15.80 -13.46
C VAL A 195 -19.36 15.85 -13.85
N THR A 196 -18.50 16.13 -12.87
CA THR A 196 -17.05 16.13 -13.07
C THR A 196 -16.51 14.71 -12.89
N THR A 197 -15.80 14.23 -13.89
CA THR A 197 -15.11 12.92 -13.86
C THR A 197 -13.80 13.00 -13.10
N LEU A 198 -13.17 11.86 -12.79
CA LEU A 198 -11.90 11.79 -12.09
C LEU A 198 -10.74 12.49 -12.85
N ASP A 199 -10.81 12.58 -14.17
CA ASP A 199 -9.86 13.32 -15.02
C ASP A 199 -10.17 14.81 -15.15
N ASN A 200 -11.09 15.33 -14.32
CA ASN A 200 -11.53 16.73 -14.28
C ASN A 200 -12.25 17.20 -15.55
N LYS A 201 -12.83 16.29 -16.33
CA LYS A 201 -13.71 16.64 -17.44
C LYS A 201 -15.14 16.74 -16.95
N THR A 202 -15.87 17.74 -17.43
CA THR A 202 -17.29 17.87 -17.17
C THR A 202 -18.07 17.14 -18.23
N ILE A 203 -18.92 16.21 -17.83
CA ILE A 203 -19.81 15.47 -18.74
C ILE A 203 -21.26 15.82 -18.43
N LYS A 204 -22.05 15.89 -19.49
CA LYS A 204 -23.50 16.09 -19.37
C LYS A 204 -24.18 14.74 -19.20
N VAL A 205 -24.96 14.62 -18.14
CA VAL A 205 -25.69 13.38 -17.79
C VAL A 205 -27.18 13.69 -17.79
N LYS A 206 -27.94 12.94 -18.57
CA LYS A 206 -29.40 13.07 -18.64
C LYS A 206 -30.05 12.23 -17.54
N ILE A 207 -30.79 12.87 -16.66
CA ILE A 207 -31.65 12.26 -15.66
C ILE A 207 -33.05 12.05 -16.28
N PRO A 208 -33.52 10.81 -16.45
CA PRO A 208 -34.89 10.57 -16.92
C PRO A 208 -35.92 11.07 -15.91
N ALA A 209 -37.10 11.49 -16.42
CA ALA A 209 -38.23 11.81 -15.55
C ALA A 209 -38.66 10.59 -14.73
N GLY A 210 -39.09 10.80 -13.48
CA GLY A 210 -39.49 9.73 -12.58
C GLY A 210 -38.32 8.94 -12.00
N THR A 211 -37.09 9.48 -12.04
CA THR A 211 -35.91 8.83 -11.47
C THR A 211 -36.03 8.73 -9.95
N GLN A 212 -35.93 7.49 -9.44
CA GLN A 212 -35.97 7.22 -7.99
C GLN A 212 -34.61 7.42 -7.34
N SER A 213 -34.62 7.72 -6.04
CA SER A 213 -33.38 7.76 -5.22
C SER A 213 -32.77 6.38 -5.17
N GLY A 214 -31.42 6.31 -5.30
CA GLY A 214 -30.68 5.04 -5.36
C GLY A 214 -30.42 4.53 -6.77
N LYS A 215 -31.12 5.05 -7.80
CA LYS A 215 -30.93 4.62 -9.20
C LYS A 215 -29.49 4.83 -9.66
N LEU A 216 -28.91 3.80 -10.28
CA LEU A 216 -27.56 3.85 -10.86
C LEU A 216 -27.64 4.23 -12.35
N LEU A 217 -26.87 5.26 -12.71
CA LEU A 217 -26.68 5.69 -14.10
C LEU A 217 -25.26 5.33 -14.51
N ARG A 218 -25.13 4.57 -15.60
CA ARG A 218 -23.85 4.10 -16.12
C ARG A 218 -23.31 5.03 -17.21
N ILE A 219 -22.06 5.43 -17.06
CA ILE A 219 -21.28 6.16 -18.06
C ILE A 219 -20.16 5.25 -18.53
N ARG A 220 -20.22 4.83 -19.78
CA ARG A 220 -19.22 3.94 -20.38
C ARG A 220 -17.90 4.66 -20.53
N ASP A 221 -16.79 3.91 -20.45
CA ASP A 221 -15.42 4.38 -20.69
C ASP A 221 -14.94 5.53 -19.79
N ALA A 222 -15.64 5.73 -18.66
CA ALA A 222 -15.31 6.75 -17.65
C ALA A 222 -14.71 6.18 -16.35
N GLY A 223 -14.41 4.88 -16.34
CA GLY A 223 -13.81 4.16 -15.22
C GLY A 223 -12.29 4.06 -15.31
N VAL A 224 -11.74 3.06 -14.63
CA VAL A 224 -10.30 2.78 -14.54
C VAL A 224 -9.80 2.14 -15.83
N PRO A 225 -8.67 2.59 -16.39
CA PRO A 225 -8.05 1.94 -17.54
C PRO A 225 -7.59 0.52 -17.22
N SER A 226 -7.88 -0.43 -18.11
CA SER A 226 -7.44 -1.82 -18.02
C SER A 226 -6.97 -2.30 -19.41
N GLY A 227 -5.70 -2.21 -19.68
CA GLY A 227 -5.14 -2.50 -21.00
C GLY A 227 -5.75 -1.58 -22.08
N SER A 228 -6.40 -2.18 -23.08
CA SER A 228 -7.08 -1.46 -24.16
C SER A 228 -8.51 -1.01 -23.81
N GLN A 229 -9.05 -1.45 -22.69
CA GLN A 229 -10.42 -1.14 -22.26
C GLN A 229 -10.41 -0.19 -21.07
N LYS A 230 -11.57 0.46 -20.84
CA LYS A 230 -11.82 1.24 -19.63
C LYS A 230 -13.07 0.71 -18.95
N GLY A 231 -13.07 0.74 -17.63
CA GLY A 231 -14.28 0.48 -16.86
C GLY A 231 -15.34 1.58 -17.05
N SER A 232 -16.43 1.46 -16.35
CA SER A 232 -17.52 2.44 -16.38
C SER A 232 -17.49 3.31 -15.11
N MET A 233 -18.13 4.46 -15.18
CA MET A 233 -18.47 5.25 -14.01
C MET A 233 -19.95 5.10 -13.71
N TYR A 234 -20.28 4.76 -12.49
CA TYR A 234 -21.64 4.64 -11.99
C TYR A 234 -21.96 5.82 -11.08
N ILE A 235 -23.03 6.51 -11.44
CA ILE A 235 -23.56 7.62 -10.63
C ILE A 235 -24.79 7.11 -9.89
N LYS A 236 -24.69 7.05 -8.56
CA LYS A 236 -25.85 6.78 -7.72
C LYS A 236 -26.59 8.08 -7.49
N VAL A 237 -27.80 8.16 -7.99
CA VAL A 237 -28.68 9.33 -7.81
C VAL A 237 -29.16 9.39 -6.36
N LEU A 238 -28.96 10.51 -5.71
CA LEU A 238 -29.48 10.78 -4.38
C LEU A 238 -30.50 11.92 -4.45
N VAL A 239 -31.79 11.59 -4.32
CA VAL A 239 -32.84 12.62 -4.31
C VAL A 239 -32.85 13.31 -2.97
N GLN A 240 -32.59 14.60 -2.97
CA GLN A 240 -32.60 15.45 -1.76
C GLN A 240 -33.92 16.20 -1.65
N VAL A 241 -34.59 16.04 -0.50
CA VAL A 241 -35.75 16.82 -0.13
C VAL A 241 -35.25 18.12 0.51
N PRO A 242 -35.71 19.30 0.09
CA PRO A 242 -35.28 20.57 0.66
C PRO A 242 -35.73 20.70 2.12
N GLU A 243 -34.80 20.97 3.02
CA GLU A 243 -35.08 21.17 4.45
C GLU A 243 -35.82 22.50 4.71
N LYS A 244 -35.56 23.51 3.89
CA LYS A 244 -36.16 24.83 3.99
C LYS A 244 -36.89 25.16 2.69
N LEU A 245 -38.18 25.45 2.81
CA LEU A 245 -39.03 25.86 1.71
C LEU A 245 -39.37 27.35 1.80
N SER A 246 -39.36 28.03 0.67
CA SER A 246 -39.98 29.32 0.55
C SER A 246 -41.51 29.20 0.69
N ARG A 247 -42.19 30.29 1.02
CA ARG A 247 -43.67 30.31 1.10
C ARG A 247 -44.28 29.77 -0.20
N ARG A 248 -43.81 30.23 -1.35
CA ARG A 248 -44.31 29.78 -2.66
C ARG A 248 -43.97 28.33 -2.94
N GLY A 249 -42.76 27.83 -2.53
CA GLY A 249 -42.37 26.43 -2.65
C GLY A 249 -43.32 25.52 -1.84
N LYS A 250 -43.73 25.93 -0.64
CA LYS A 250 -44.66 25.17 0.17
C LYS A 250 -46.05 25.11 -0.49
N GLU A 251 -46.56 26.24 -0.98
CA GLU A 251 -47.83 26.31 -1.69
C GLU A 251 -47.86 25.36 -2.91
N LEU A 252 -46.79 25.35 -3.72
CA LEU A 252 -46.67 24.47 -4.86
C LEU A 252 -46.62 22.98 -4.50
N LEU A 253 -45.94 22.61 -3.44
CA LEU A 253 -45.91 21.23 -2.95
C LEU A 253 -47.27 20.81 -2.35
N GLU A 254 -47.96 21.68 -1.68
CA GLU A 254 -49.34 21.44 -1.17
C GLU A 254 -50.30 21.24 -2.33
N GLU A 255 -50.12 22.00 -3.41
CA GLU A 255 -50.91 21.85 -4.65
C GLU A 255 -50.61 20.51 -5.35
N LEU A 256 -49.34 20.14 -5.47
CA LEU A 256 -48.93 18.85 -5.99
C LEU A 256 -49.50 17.69 -5.15
N ALA A 257 -49.41 17.76 -3.86
CA ALA A 257 -49.97 16.74 -2.98
C ALA A 257 -51.47 16.52 -3.12
N LYS A 258 -52.24 17.58 -3.45
CA LYS A 258 -53.67 17.46 -3.77
C LYS A 258 -53.92 16.79 -5.10
N THR A 259 -53.00 16.98 -6.10
CA THR A 259 -53.15 16.46 -7.45
C THR A 259 -52.76 14.97 -7.51
N GLU A 260 -51.69 14.59 -6.86
CA GLU A 260 -51.16 13.22 -6.88
C GLU A 260 -51.89 12.27 -5.92
N GLY A 261 -52.59 12.81 -4.95
CA GLY A 261 -53.20 12.08 -3.85
C GLY A 261 -52.13 11.66 -2.81
N GLN A 262 -52.56 11.53 -1.56
CA GLN A 262 -51.72 11.04 -0.47
C GLN A 262 -52.23 9.68 -0.03
N ASP A 263 -51.31 8.68 0.02
CA ASP A 263 -51.62 7.40 0.67
C ASP A 263 -51.32 7.50 2.14
N ASP A 264 -52.35 7.63 2.97
CA ASP A 264 -52.24 7.74 4.42
C ASP A 264 -51.88 6.38 5.11
N SER A 265 -51.86 5.30 4.32
CA SER A 265 -51.59 3.93 4.83
C SER A 265 -50.64 3.13 3.93
N PRO A 266 -49.41 3.65 3.76
CA PRO A 266 -48.46 2.97 2.88
C PRO A 266 -48.10 1.58 3.42
N LYS A 267 -48.08 0.57 2.54
CA LYS A 267 -47.72 -0.80 2.91
C LYS A 267 -46.21 -0.90 3.12
N PRO A 268 -45.77 -1.43 4.28
CA PRO A 268 -44.35 -1.63 4.54
C PRO A 268 -43.76 -2.67 3.57
N ILE A 269 -42.51 -2.47 3.17
CA ILE A 269 -41.75 -3.37 2.31
C ILE A 269 -40.51 -3.88 3.05
N LEU A 270 -39.99 -5.02 2.63
CA LEU A 270 -38.78 -5.58 3.23
C LEU A 270 -37.58 -4.68 2.93
N LEU A 271 -36.72 -4.44 3.95
CA LEU A 271 -35.50 -3.65 3.82
C LEU A 271 -34.56 -4.18 2.72
N SER A 272 -34.51 -5.51 2.52
CA SER A 272 -33.71 -6.14 1.48
C SER A 272 -34.09 -5.68 0.05
N ARG A 273 -35.35 -5.33 -0.18
CA ARG A 273 -35.81 -4.80 -1.46
C ARG A 273 -35.34 -3.36 -1.76
N LEU A 274 -34.89 -2.63 -0.75
CA LEU A 274 -34.35 -1.28 -0.95
C LEU A 274 -32.89 -1.32 -1.50
N ALA A 275 -32.21 -2.44 -1.36
CA ALA A 275 -30.83 -2.61 -1.86
C ALA A 275 -30.77 -3.01 -3.34
N GLU A 276 -31.90 -3.38 -3.94
CA GLU A 276 -31.99 -3.87 -5.34
C GLU A 276 -32.33 -2.76 -6.36
N ASN A 277 -32.55 -1.51 -5.91
CA ASN A 277 -32.89 -0.37 -6.78
C ASN A 277 -31.69 0.56 -7.04
#